data_201eb3e0e4ae5d67365df86c0e933cf2
#
_entry.id   201eb3e0e4ae5d67365df86c0e933cf2
#
_cell.length_a   1.000
_cell.length_b   1.000
_cell.length_c   1.000
_cell.angle_alpha   90.00
_cell.angle_beta   90.00
_cell.angle_gamma   90.00
#
_symmetry.space_group_name_H-M   'P 1'
#
loop_
_entity.id
_entity.type
_entity.pdbx_description
1 polymer ?
#
loop_
_entity_poly.entity_id
_entity_poly.type
_entity_poly.pdbx_seq_one_letter_code
_entity_poly.pdbx_strand_id
1 'polypeptide(L)'
;MEDRVIAGMQSTVSRRDFIRTTAVVAAATAGGLAPGAAEGTDLLGAPGAAGRGTLIDTNVTLSRWPCRRLPLDETSALVARLRSQGVEQAWAGSFDGLLHKDIASVNARLAEECRKNGRGLLMPFGSVNPVLPNWEEELCRCHEEHKMPGIRLHPNYHGYKLDEPAFARLLDIARECGLIVQLVVTMEDERTQHPLMRAPHVNVMPLLALLASRSNIKIVLLNWSRGVSSALVEKLAAVGQIHFDIATLEGVGGVANLLKQVPADRVVLGSHAPFFYLESAVLNLK
;
A
#
# COMPACT_ATOMS: atom_id res chain seq x y z
N MET A 1 -33.77 33.58 -26.37
CA MET A 1 -34.01 32.29 -27.03
C MET A 1 -32.63 31.69 -27.31
N GLU A 2 -32.13 30.71 -26.71
CA GLU A 2 -32.53 29.64 -25.78
C GLU A 2 -31.34 29.30 -24.90
N ASP A 3 -31.57 29.31 -23.61
CA ASP A 3 -30.68 28.73 -22.60
C ASP A 3 -30.61 27.20 -22.79
N ARG A 4 -29.41 26.67 -22.96
CA ARG A 4 -29.16 25.23 -22.74
C ARG A 4 -28.34 25.04 -21.48
N VAL A 5 -29.07 24.72 -20.43
CA VAL A 5 -28.56 24.19 -19.17
C VAL A 5 -27.85 22.86 -19.44
N ILE A 6 -26.53 22.80 -19.21
CA ILE A 6 -25.79 21.55 -19.16
C ILE A 6 -25.93 21.04 -17.74
N ALA A 7 -26.81 20.06 -17.54
CA ALA A 7 -26.89 19.30 -16.30
C ALA A 7 -25.65 18.38 -16.19
N GLY A 8 -24.75 18.72 -15.29
CA GLY A 8 -23.63 17.85 -14.91
C GLY A 8 -24.16 16.62 -14.18
N MET A 9 -24.03 15.47 -14.80
CA MET A 9 -24.24 14.17 -14.16
C MET A 9 -23.10 13.94 -13.18
N GLN A 10 -23.32 14.28 -11.91
CA GLN A 10 -22.48 13.78 -10.80
C GLN A 10 -22.81 12.30 -10.59
N SER A 11 -21.97 11.40 -11.10
CA SER A 11 -22.05 10.00 -10.76
C SER A 11 -21.59 9.82 -9.31
N THR A 12 -22.51 9.64 -8.40
CA THR A 12 -22.21 9.24 -7.02
C THR A 12 -21.78 7.79 -7.04
N VAL A 13 -20.46 7.55 -6.99
CA VAL A 13 -19.89 6.22 -6.81
C VAL A 13 -20.38 5.66 -5.47
N SER A 14 -21.06 4.54 -5.49
CA SER A 14 -21.57 3.90 -4.29
C SER A 14 -20.41 3.29 -3.48
N ARG A 15 -20.54 3.24 -2.14
CA ARG A 15 -19.57 2.57 -1.25
C ARG A 15 -19.33 1.09 -1.63
N ARG A 16 -20.33 0.44 -2.24
CA ARG A 16 -20.22 -0.94 -2.75
C ARG A 16 -19.31 -1.05 -3.98
N ASP A 17 -19.29 -0.03 -4.82
CA ASP A 17 -18.44 0.00 -6.01
C ASP A 17 -16.97 0.25 -5.64
N PHE A 18 -16.71 1.02 -4.56
CA PHE A 18 -15.38 1.20 -3.99
C PHE A 18 -14.75 -0.13 -3.55
N ILE A 19 -15.48 -0.98 -2.84
CA ILE A 19 -14.98 -2.30 -2.38
C ILE A 19 -14.67 -3.22 -3.57
N ARG A 20 -15.42 -3.15 -4.66
CA ARG A 20 -15.15 -3.91 -5.89
C ARG A 20 -13.91 -3.43 -6.63
N THR A 21 -13.65 -2.14 -6.62
CA THR A 21 -12.52 -1.55 -7.35
C THR A 21 -11.18 -1.83 -6.65
N THR A 22 -11.16 -1.91 -5.32
CA THR A 22 -9.95 -2.28 -4.56
C THR A 22 -9.50 -3.73 -4.86
N ALA A 23 -10.42 -4.62 -5.23
CA ALA A 23 -10.11 -6.00 -5.62
C ALA A 23 -9.43 -6.11 -7.00
N VAL A 24 -9.65 -5.16 -7.91
CA VAL A 24 -9.14 -5.22 -9.30
C VAL A 24 -7.65 -4.92 -9.39
N VAL A 25 -7.09 -4.10 -8.50
CA VAL A 25 -5.65 -3.76 -8.52
C VAL A 25 -4.77 -4.96 -8.20
N ALA A 26 -5.27 -5.93 -7.42
CA ALA A 26 -4.52 -7.16 -7.08
C ALA A 26 -4.57 -8.25 -8.16
N ALA A 27 -5.64 -8.30 -8.96
CA ALA A 27 -5.81 -9.33 -9.99
C ALA A 27 -4.88 -9.17 -11.21
N ALA A 28 -4.31 -7.98 -11.41
CA ALA A 28 -3.43 -7.69 -12.56
C ALA A 28 -2.00 -8.22 -12.41
N THR A 29 -1.63 -8.77 -11.24
CA THR A 29 -0.28 -9.30 -10.97
C THR A 29 -0.17 -10.83 -10.93
N ALA A 30 -1.29 -11.56 -11.03
CA ALA A 30 -1.33 -13.03 -11.04
C ALA A 30 -1.66 -13.58 -12.42
N GLY A 31 -0.89 -13.20 -13.44
CA GLY A 31 -1.01 -13.75 -14.78
C GLY A 31 -0.21 -15.04 -14.94
N GLY A 32 -0.89 -16.18 -14.98
CA GLY A 32 -0.32 -17.43 -15.48
C GLY A 32 -0.69 -18.69 -14.72
N LEU A 33 -1.83 -19.29 -15.08
CA LEU A 33 -2.03 -20.73 -15.30
C LEU A 33 -3.54 -21.00 -15.36
N ALA A 34 -4.02 -21.42 -16.52
CA ALA A 34 -5.39 -21.88 -16.71
C ALA A 34 -5.54 -23.33 -16.21
N PRO A 35 -6.65 -23.69 -15.58
CA PRO A 35 -7.07 -25.06 -15.46
C PRO A 35 -8.29 -25.35 -16.33
N GLY A 36 -8.30 -26.55 -16.87
CA GLY A 36 -9.31 -27.10 -17.70
C GLY A 36 -10.66 -27.30 -17.01
N ALA A 37 -11.66 -27.38 -17.86
CA ALA A 37 -13.07 -27.60 -17.54
C ALA A 37 -13.34 -28.92 -16.84
N ALA A 38 -14.27 -28.92 -15.89
CA ALA A 38 -15.10 -30.08 -15.51
C ALA A 38 -16.52 -29.59 -15.19
N GLU A 39 -17.47 -30.20 -15.88
CA GLU A 39 -18.91 -29.98 -15.78
C GLU A 39 -19.53 -30.58 -14.52
N GLY A 40 -20.63 -29.98 -14.09
CA GLY A 40 -21.78 -30.74 -13.57
C GLY A 40 -22.11 -30.56 -12.10
N THR A 41 -23.13 -29.90 -11.80
CA THR A 41 -24.46 -30.23 -11.28
C THR A 41 -25.04 -29.16 -10.37
N ASP A 42 -26.17 -28.73 -10.82
CA ASP A 42 -27.16 -27.86 -10.20
C ASP A 42 -27.69 -28.43 -8.86
N LEU A 43 -27.75 -27.65 -7.80
CA LEU A 43 -28.71 -27.84 -6.70
C LEU A 43 -29.07 -26.50 -6.05
N LEU A 44 -30.33 -26.26 -6.09
CA LEU A 44 -31.18 -25.17 -5.63
C LEU A 44 -30.79 -24.50 -4.30
N GLY A 45 -30.60 -23.19 -4.32
CA GLY A 45 -31.37 -22.21 -3.63
C GLY A 45 -31.16 -21.95 -2.15
N ALA A 46 -30.34 -20.94 -1.83
CA ALA A 46 -30.63 -20.04 -0.71
C ALA A 46 -30.35 -18.59 -1.15
N PRO A 47 -31.20 -17.61 -0.84
CA PRO A 47 -31.01 -16.25 -1.29
C PRO A 47 -29.92 -15.53 -0.49
N GLY A 48 -28.86 -15.07 -1.18
CA GLY A 48 -28.20 -13.85 -0.84
C GLY A 48 -26.98 -13.90 0.05
N ALA A 49 -25.89 -14.50 -0.37
CA ALA A 49 -24.59 -13.93 -0.09
C ALA A 49 -24.20 -13.06 -1.29
N ALA A 50 -24.59 -11.78 -1.26
CA ALA A 50 -23.98 -10.80 -2.13
C ALA A 50 -22.48 -10.91 -1.92
N GLY A 51 -21.71 -11.30 -2.96
CA GLY A 51 -20.31 -11.62 -2.88
C GLY A 51 -19.56 -10.52 -2.13
N ARG A 52 -19.03 -10.85 -0.95
CA ARG A 52 -18.07 -9.99 -0.24
C ARG A 52 -16.85 -9.95 -1.14
N GLY A 53 -16.57 -8.77 -1.73
CA GLY A 53 -15.34 -8.58 -2.48
C GLY A 53 -14.15 -8.92 -1.60
N THR A 54 -13.08 -9.43 -2.19
CA THR A 54 -11.81 -9.74 -1.53
C THR A 54 -11.27 -8.50 -0.83
N LEU A 55 -11.03 -8.57 0.47
CA LEU A 55 -10.47 -7.47 1.24
C LEU A 55 -8.94 -7.61 1.28
N ILE A 56 -8.25 -6.61 0.71
CA ILE A 56 -6.79 -6.54 0.67
C ILE A 56 -6.32 -5.37 1.51
N ASP A 57 -5.47 -5.64 2.50
CA ASP A 57 -4.81 -4.61 3.31
C ASP A 57 -3.42 -4.31 2.74
N THR A 58 -3.23 -3.13 2.20
CA THR A 58 -1.98 -2.74 1.55
C THR A 58 -0.90 -2.21 2.50
N ASN A 59 -1.19 -2.09 3.81
CA ASN A 59 -0.29 -1.44 4.75
C ASN A 59 -0.21 -2.17 6.10
N VAL A 60 0.53 -3.27 6.11
CA VAL A 60 0.84 -4.05 7.31
C VAL A 60 2.35 -4.09 7.50
N THR A 61 2.85 -4.05 8.73
CA THR A 61 4.28 -4.11 9.02
C THR A 61 4.58 -5.19 10.04
N LEU A 62 5.56 -6.03 9.75
CA LEU A 62 6.04 -7.12 10.59
C LEU A 62 7.27 -6.70 11.40
N SER A 63 7.77 -7.63 12.21
CA SER A 63 8.82 -7.43 13.21
C SER A 63 8.43 -6.45 14.31
N ARG A 64 9.37 -6.07 15.16
CA ARG A 64 9.08 -5.26 16.34
C ARG A 64 9.49 -3.82 16.14
N TRP A 65 8.58 -2.89 16.49
CA TRP A 65 8.92 -1.48 16.53
C TRP A 65 10.00 -1.23 17.59
N PRO A 66 11.14 -0.59 17.25
CA PRO A 66 12.28 -0.51 18.16
C PRO A 66 12.04 0.35 19.41
N CYS A 67 11.12 1.31 19.35
CA CYS A 67 10.94 2.29 20.42
C CYS A 67 9.95 1.86 21.51
N ARG A 68 9.04 0.92 21.22
CA ARG A 68 8.06 0.36 22.17
C ARG A 68 7.42 -0.91 21.64
N ARG A 69 6.83 -1.69 22.53
CA ARG A 69 5.98 -2.82 22.11
C ARG A 69 4.67 -2.30 21.52
N LEU A 70 4.23 -2.92 20.44
CA LEU A 70 2.95 -2.65 19.81
C LEU A 70 1.99 -3.83 20.04
N PRO A 71 0.69 -3.59 20.10
CA PRO A 71 -0.30 -4.68 20.05
C PRO A 71 -0.13 -5.47 18.76
N LEU A 72 -0.22 -6.80 18.82
CA LEU A 72 -0.13 -7.68 17.63
C LEU A 72 1.24 -7.62 16.90
N ASP A 73 2.32 -7.32 17.59
CA ASP A 73 3.68 -7.33 17.03
C ASP A 73 4.27 -8.75 16.83
N GLU A 74 3.51 -9.79 17.14
CA GLU A 74 3.80 -11.19 16.78
C GLU A 74 3.00 -11.57 15.52
N THR A 75 3.69 -12.04 14.49
CA THR A 75 3.10 -12.30 13.16
C THR A 75 1.88 -13.23 13.22
N SER A 76 1.94 -14.28 14.01
CA SER A 76 0.83 -15.24 14.14
C SER A 76 -0.44 -14.61 14.71
N ALA A 77 -0.30 -13.73 15.71
CA ALA A 77 -1.40 -13.00 16.31
C ALA A 77 -1.99 -11.97 15.32
N LEU A 78 -1.12 -11.26 14.59
CA LEU A 78 -1.52 -10.31 13.55
C LEU A 78 -2.29 -11.03 12.42
N VAL A 79 -1.78 -12.15 11.92
CA VAL A 79 -2.44 -12.95 10.88
C VAL A 79 -3.81 -13.45 11.34
N ALA A 80 -3.92 -13.94 12.59
CA ALA A 80 -5.20 -14.35 13.15
C ALA A 80 -6.20 -13.18 13.18
N ARG A 81 -5.72 -11.98 13.56
CA ARG A 81 -6.54 -10.77 13.61
C ARG A 81 -6.99 -10.32 12.22
N LEU A 82 -6.09 -10.26 11.25
CA LEU A 82 -6.40 -9.91 9.87
C LEU A 82 -7.50 -10.83 9.31
N ARG A 83 -7.35 -12.15 9.50
CA ARG A 83 -8.36 -13.13 9.06
C ARG A 83 -9.71 -12.95 9.74
N SER A 84 -9.73 -12.66 11.04
CA SER A 84 -10.97 -12.44 11.78
C SER A 84 -11.78 -11.25 11.28
N GLN A 85 -11.13 -10.31 10.60
CA GLN A 85 -11.75 -9.15 9.96
C GLN A 85 -12.06 -9.37 8.47
N GLY A 86 -11.81 -10.57 7.94
CA GLY A 86 -12.11 -10.92 6.56
C GLY A 86 -11.04 -10.46 5.56
N VAL A 87 -9.83 -10.12 6.02
CA VAL A 87 -8.70 -9.83 5.12
C VAL A 87 -8.23 -11.14 4.51
N GLU A 88 -8.17 -11.18 3.19
CA GLU A 88 -7.71 -12.34 2.41
C GLU A 88 -6.25 -12.20 1.97
N GLN A 89 -5.77 -10.96 1.81
CA GLN A 89 -4.38 -10.66 1.49
C GLN A 89 -3.92 -9.40 2.24
N ALA A 90 -2.67 -9.41 2.71
CA ALA A 90 -2.05 -8.24 3.33
C ALA A 90 -0.63 -8.03 2.81
N TRP A 91 -0.31 -6.79 2.42
CA TRP A 91 1.02 -6.41 1.93
C TRP A 91 1.90 -6.00 3.11
N ALA A 92 2.91 -6.80 3.37
CA ALA A 92 3.70 -6.72 4.58
C ALA A 92 5.11 -6.19 4.33
N GLY A 93 5.47 -5.07 4.96
CA GLY A 93 6.85 -4.62 5.12
C GLY A 93 7.45 -5.10 6.44
N SER A 94 8.67 -4.64 6.74
CA SER A 94 9.35 -4.95 8.00
C SER A 94 9.85 -3.68 8.68
N PHE A 95 9.64 -3.57 10.00
CA PHE A 95 10.26 -2.49 10.80
C PHE A 95 11.79 -2.56 10.81
N ASP A 96 12.37 -3.75 10.68
CA ASP A 96 13.82 -3.90 10.58
C ASP A 96 14.38 -3.13 9.38
N GLY A 97 13.60 -3.00 8.29
CA GLY A 97 13.99 -2.27 7.10
C GLY A 97 14.25 -0.77 7.30
N LEU A 98 13.81 -0.17 8.42
CA LEU A 98 14.02 1.25 8.67
C LEU A 98 15.44 1.60 9.12
N LEU A 99 16.08 0.72 9.91
CA LEU A 99 17.30 1.06 10.64
C LEU A 99 18.47 0.11 10.37
N HIS A 100 18.23 -1.08 9.81
CA HIS A 100 19.29 -2.02 9.49
C HIS A 100 20.07 -1.57 8.24
N LYS A 101 21.38 -1.75 8.28
CA LYS A 101 22.25 -1.58 7.10
C LYS A 101 22.29 -2.83 6.23
N ASP A 102 22.12 -4.00 6.81
CA ASP A 102 22.04 -5.27 6.10
C ASP A 102 20.59 -5.52 5.64
N ILE A 103 20.21 -4.83 4.57
CA ILE A 103 18.87 -4.90 3.98
C ILE A 103 18.62 -6.27 3.33
N ALA A 104 19.66 -6.93 2.80
CA ALA A 104 19.55 -8.26 2.23
C ALA A 104 19.00 -9.27 3.26
N SER A 105 19.61 -9.31 4.44
CA SER A 105 19.13 -10.18 5.53
C SER A 105 17.73 -9.79 6.02
N VAL A 106 17.38 -8.50 6.02
CA VAL A 106 16.01 -8.05 6.36
C VAL A 106 15.00 -8.62 5.37
N ASN A 107 15.27 -8.49 4.07
CA ASN A 107 14.36 -8.96 3.03
C ASN A 107 14.23 -10.50 3.02
N ALA A 108 15.33 -11.22 3.23
CA ALA A 108 15.31 -12.68 3.36
C ALA A 108 14.45 -13.12 4.56
N ARG A 109 14.63 -12.48 5.74
CA ARG A 109 13.80 -12.76 6.92
C ARG A 109 12.33 -12.43 6.70
N LEU A 110 12.03 -11.31 6.05
CA LEU A 110 10.66 -10.91 5.72
C LEU A 110 9.98 -11.95 4.82
N ALA A 111 10.66 -12.36 3.74
CA ALA A 111 10.15 -13.39 2.82
C ALA A 111 9.87 -14.71 3.55
N GLU A 112 10.80 -15.15 4.38
CA GLU A 112 10.68 -16.37 5.17
C GLU A 112 9.56 -16.29 6.21
N GLU A 113 9.42 -15.16 6.90
CA GLU A 113 8.34 -14.92 7.87
C GLU A 113 6.97 -14.95 7.21
N CYS A 114 6.81 -14.29 6.06
CA CYS A 114 5.57 -14.33 5.28
C CYS A 114 5.25 -15.76 4.81
N ARG A 115 6.26 -16.54 4.39
CA ARG A 115 6.09 -17.91 3.94
C ARG A 115 5.67 -18.85 5.08
N LYS A 116 6.35 -18.77 6.24
CA LYS A 116 6.12 -19.65 7.40
C LYS A 116 4.84 -19.30 8.16
N ASN A 117 4.70 -18.03 8.52
CA ASN A 117 3.68 -17.58 9.45
C ASN A 117 2.52 -16.84 8.78
N GLY A 118 2.72 -16.36 7.55
CA GLY A 118 1.70 -15.68 6.75
C GLY A 118 0.58 -16.59 6.24
N ARG A 119 0.86 -17.89 6.09
CA ARG A 119 -0.13 -18.89 5.66
C ARG A 119 -0.88 -18.49 4.39
N GLY A 120 -0.20 -17.93 3.39
CA GLY A 120 -0.79 -17.45 2.13
C GLY A 120 -1.51 -16.10 2.20
N LEU A 121 -1.63 -15.49 3.38
CA LEU A 121 -2.25 -14.18 3.55
C LEU A 121 -1.26 -13.04 3.34
N LEU A 122 -0.02 -13.19 3.84
CA LEU A 122 0.98 -12.14 3.79
C LEU A 122 1.77 -12.17 2.49
N MET A 123 1.83 -11.01 1.81
CA MET A 123 2.66 -10.77 0.63
C MET A 123 3.81 -9.85 1.02
N PRO A 124 5.08 -10.29 0.92
CA PRO A 124 6.22 -9.49 1.34
C PRO A 124 6.49 -8.33 0.37
N PHE A 125 6.73 -7.14 0.92
CA PHE A 125 7.21 -5.95 0.22
C PHE A 125 8.59 -5.59 0.77
N GLY A 126 9.62 -5.78 -0.04
CA GLY A 126 11.01 -5.67 0.39
C GLY A 126 11.43 -4.23 0.68
N SER A 127 12.36 -4.05 1.59
CA SER A 127 12.99 -2.76 1.84
C SER A 127 14.15 -2.52 0.87
N VAL A 128 14.30 -1.28 0.41
CA VAL A 128 15.45 -0.85 -0.40
C VAL A 128 15.91 0.52 0.10
N ASN A 129 17.23 0.67 0.28
CA ASN A 129 17.82 1.93 0.69
C ASN A 129 18.85 2.39 -0.35
N PRO A 130 18.53 3.38 -1.22
CA PRO A 130 19.39 3.82 -2.31
C PRO A 130 20.67 4.55 -1.85
N VAL A 131 20.83 4.81 -0.56
CA VAL A 131 22.05 5.38 0.02
C VAL A 131 23.11 4.31 0.30
N LEU A 132 22.72 3.05 0.44
CA LEU A 132 23.63 1.95 0.69
C LEU A 132 24.28 1.45 -0.60
N PRO A 133 25.50 0.91 -0.56
CA PRO A 133 26.09 0.25 -1.72
C PRO A 133 25.24 -0.98 -2.14
N ASN A 134 25.30 -1.34 -3.41
CA ASN A 134 24.62 -2.52 -4.00
C ASN A 134 23.09 -2.55 -3.85
N TRP A 135 22.44 -1.40 -3.63
CA TRP A 135 21.00 -1.32 -3.47
C TRP A 135 20.24 -1.75 -4.76
N GLU A 136 20.84 -1.57 -5.94
CA GLU A 136 20.25 -2.03 -7.21
C GLU A 136 20.14 -3.55 -7.25
N GLU A 137 21.19 -4.26 -6.80
CA GLU A 137 21.18 -5.72 -6.68
C GLU A 137 20.13 -6.20 -5.69
N GLU A 138 19.98 -5.50 -4.55
CA GLU A 138 18.96 -5.82 -3.57
C GLU A 138 17.54 -5.63 -4.11
N LEU A 139 17.31 -4.59 -4.91
CA LEU A 139 16.03 -4.38 -5.57
C LEU A 139 15.73 -5.54 -6.54
N CYS A 140 16.70 -5.91 -7.38
CA CYS A 140 16.55 -7.06 -8.28
C CYS A 140 16.34 -8.37 -7.52
N ARG A 141 17.04 -8.58 -6.41
CA ARG A 141 16.88 -9.76 -5.54
C ARG A 141 15.47 -9.87 -4.96
N CYS A 142 14.85 -8.76 -4.57
CA CYS A 142 13.44 -8.75 -4.14
C CYS A 142 12.53 -9.35 -5.22
N HIS A 143 12.75 -9.00 -6.48
CA HIS A 143 11.97 -9.51 -7.61
C HIS A 143 12.35 -10.94 -8.00
N GLU A 144 13.64 -11.18 -8.23
CA GLU A 144 14.12 -12.41 -8.86
C GLU A 144 14.20 -13.59 -7.88
N GLU A 145 14.71 -13.36 -6.68
CA GLU A 145 14.93 -14.39 -5.67
C GLU A 145 13.71 -14.55 -4.77
N HIS A 146 13.26 -13.45 -4.16
CA HIS A 146 12.20 -13.50 -3.15
C HIS A 146 10.79 -13.44 -3.75
N LYS A 147 10.66 -13.21 -5.08
CA LYS A 147 9.36 -13.11 -5.80
C LYS A 147 8.39 -12.12 -5.15
N MET A 148 8.92 -11.04 -4.63
CA MET A 148 8.12 -9.98 -4.03
C MET A 148 7.38 -9.18 -5.10
N PRO A 149 6.10 -8.85 -4.93
CA PRO A 149 5.33 -8.05 -5.90
C PRO A 149 5.67 -6.56 -5.86
N GLY A 150 6.44 -6.12 -4.86
CA GLY A 150 6.80 -4.73 -4.70
C GLY A 150 7.84 -4.49 -3.61
N ILE A 151 8.17 -3.23 -3.46
CA ILE A 151 9.12 -2.72 -2.46
C ILE A 151 8.46 -1.65 -1.60
N ARG A 152 8.93 -1.49 -0.35
CA ARG A 152 8.48 -0.47 0.59
C ARG A 152 9.64 0.43 0.98
N LEU A 153 9.49 1.72 0.73
CA LEU A 153 10.52 2.74 0.87
C LEU A 153 10.25 3.66 2.07
N HIS A 154 11.31 4.02 2.79
CA HIS A 154 11.28 4.87 3.97
C HIS A 154 12.29 6.01 3.85
N PRO A 155 12.09 6.99 2.93
CA PRO A 155 13.10 8.03 2.62
C PRO A 155 13.55 8.83 3.83
N ASN A 156 12.61 9.16 4.72
CA ASN A 156 12.86 9.94 5.94
C ASN A 156 13.72 9.21 6.98
N TYR A 157 13.71 7.87 7.01
CA TYR A 157 14.59 7.06 7.87
C TYR A 157 15.92 6.74 7.19
N HIS A 158 15.93 6.60 5.88
CA HIS A 158 17.12 6.29 5.09
C HIS A 158 17.95 7.53 4.72
N GLY A 159 17.41 8.74 4.95
CA GLY A 159 18.12 10.01 4.77
C GLY A 159 18.31 10.45 3.32
N TYR A 160 17.42 10.04 2.40
CA TYR A 160 17.41 10.53 1.01
C TYR A 160 16.13 11.27 0.65
N LYS A 161 16.19 12.06 -0.41
CA LYS A 161 15.07 12.84 -0.93
C LYS A 161 14.59 12.29 -2.28
N LEU A 162 13.32 12.58 -2.62
CA LEU A 162 12.73 12.08 -3.85
C LEU A 162 13.21 12.82 -5.12
N ASP A 163 13.88 13.96 -4.98
CA ASP A 163 14.52 14.70 -6.09
C ASP A 163 15.96 14.25 -6.37
N GLU A 164 16.49 13.30 -5.62
CA GLU A 164 17.83 12.76 -5.83
C GLU A 164 17.88 11.78 -7.02
N PRO A 165 18.97 11.78 -7.80
CA PRO A 165 19.12 10.88 -8.97
C PRO A 165 18.98 9.40 -8.63
N ALA A 166 19.43 8.98 -7.45
CA ALA A 166 19.31 7.59 -6.98
C ALA A 166 17.86 7.13 -6.87
N PHE A 167 16.94 8.02 -6.42
CA PHE A 167 15.52 7.68 -6.35
C PHE A 167 14.89 7.57 -7.76
N ALA A 168 15.26 8.46 -8.70
CA ALA A 168 14.82 8.36 -10.09
C ALA A 168 15.26 7.03 -10.71
N ARG A 169 16.52 6.62 -10.50
CA ARG A 169 17.06 5.34 -10.94
C ARG A 169 16.34 4.16 -10.32
N LEU A 170 16.01 4.25 -9.02
CA LEU A 170 15.23 3.22 -8.31
C LEU A 170 13.85 3.02 -8.96
N LEU A 171 13.16 4.11 -9.30
CA LEU A 171 11.87 4.02 -10.00
C LEU A 171 11.99 3.37 -11.38
N ASP A 172 13.07 3.65 -12.11
CA ASP A 172 13.31 3.03 -13.44
C ASP A 172 13.49 1.52 -13.32
N ILE A 173 14.31 1.04 -12.37
CA ILE A 173 14.51 -0.41 -12.14
C ILE A 173 13.21 -1.06 -11.63
N ALA A 174 12.52 -0.43 -10.69
CA ALA A 174 11.24 -0.96 -10.18
C ALA A 174 10.21 -1.11 -11.31
N ARG A 175 10.15 -0.16 -12.26
CA ARG A 175 9.30 -0.24 -13.45
C ARG A 175 9.70 -1.39 -14.36
N GLU A 176 11.00 -1.56 -14.64
CA GLU A 176 11.53 -2.65 -15.48
C GLU A 176 11.21 -4.02 -14.91
N CYS A 177 11.28 -4.15 -13.57
CA CYS A 177 10.88 -5.37 -12.85
C CYS A 177 9.36 -5.51 -12.64
N GLY A 178 8.54 -4.52 -13.01
CA GLY A 178 7.10 -4.54 -12.79
C GLY A 178 6.67 -4.44 -11.32
N LEU A 179 7.55 -3.95 -10.44
CA LEU A 179 7.32 -3.87 -9.01
C LEU A 179 6.40 -2.70 -8.64
N ILE A 180 5.57 -2.92 -7.63
CA ILE A 180 4.80 -1.86 -6.98
C ILE A 180 5.72 -1.15 -5.96
N VAL A 181 5.73 0.18 -5.99
CA VAL A 181 6.50 0.99 -5.05
C VAL A 181 5.57 1.52 -3.96
N GLN A 182 5.72 1.03 -2.74
CA GLN A 182 5.10 1.63 -1.56
C GLN A 182 6.03 2.71 -1.00
N LEU A 183 5.53 3.93 -0.89
CA LEU A 183 6.27 5.07 -0.34
C LEU A 183 5.63 5.50 0.97
N VAL A 184 6.33 5.29 2.06
CA VAL A 184 5.88 5.67 3.40
C VAL A 184 6.18 7.15 3.63
N VAL A 185 5.13 7.97 3.73
CA VAL A 185 5.25 9.41 3.95
C VAL A 185 5.56 9.72 5.42
N THR A 186 4.91 9.00 6.33
CA THR A 186 5.22 9.03 7.76
C THR A 186 4.98 7.67 8.40
N MET A 187 5.74 7.33 9.44
CA MET A 187 5.55 6.07 10.18
C MET A 187 4.76 6.28 11.46
N GLU A 188 5.02 7.35 12.17
CA GLU A 188 4.51 7.57 13.51
C GLU A 188 4.10 9.04 13.68
N ASP A 189 3.07 9.28 14.48
CA ASP A 189 2.68 10.63 14.86
C ASP A 189 3.85 11.36 15.55
N GLU A 190 4.15 12.57 15.12
CA GLU A 190 5.26 13.37 15.66
C GLU A 190 5.20 13.53 17.19
N ARG A 191 3.99 13.53 17.77
CA ARG A 191 3.76 13.65 19.22
C ARG A 191 4.22 12.41 19.98
N THR A 192 4.27 11.25 19.33
CA THR A 192 4.66 9.96 19.92
C THR A 192 6.08 9.56 19.61
N GLN A 193 6.75 10.29 18.70
CA GLN A 193 8.12 10.00 18.32
C GLN A 193 9.10 10.27 19.47
N HIS A 194 10.08 9.38 19.61
CA HIS A 194 11.18 9.62 20.54
C HIS A 194 11.99 10.83 20.09
N PRO A 195 12.36 11.77 21.00
CA PRO A 195 13.07 13.01 20.63
C PRO A 195 14.33 12.81 19.81
N LEU A 196 15.07 11.71 20.04
CA LEU A 196 16.30 11.37 19.29
C LEU A 196 16.04 10.64 17.96
N MET A 197 14.77 10.31 17.64
CA MET A 197 14.40 9.56 16.45
C MET A 197 13.27 10.24 15.67
N ARG A 198 13.28 11.56 15.66
CA ARG A 198 12.30 12.32 14.87
C ARG A 198 12.58 12.17 13.39
N ALA A 199 11.61 11.66 12.67
CA ALA A 199 11.63 11.55 11.21
C ALA A 199 10.59 12.51 10.63
N PRO A 200 11.00 13.52 9.83
CA PRO A 200 10.06 14.45 9.20
C PRO A 200 9.21 13.75 8.15
N HIS A 201 8.09 14.35 7.77
CA HIS A 201 7.29 13.88 6.65
C HIS A 201 8.09 13.92 5.35
N VAL A 202 7.92 12.91 4.51
CA VAL A 202 8.53 12.88 3.18
C VAL A 202 7.88 13.92 2.28
N ASN A 203 8.69 14.78 1.65
CA ASN A 203 8.19 15.69 0.62
C ASN A 203 7.93 14.91 -0.68
N VAL A 204 6.65 14.73 -1.03
CA VAL A 204 6.23 13.99 -2.22
C VAL A 204 6.07 14.85 -3.48
N MET A 205 6.29 16.16 -3.40
CA MET A 205 6.19 17.06 -4.57
C MET A 205 7.04 16.63 -5.77
N PRO A 206 8.29 16.12 -5.60
CA PRO A 206 9.10 15.69 -6.73
C PRO A 206 8.46 14.59 -7.58
N LEU A 207 7.53 13.82 -7.04
CA LEU A 207 6.80 12.79 -7.81
C LEU A 207 6.06 13.37 -9.02
N LEU A 208 5.59 14.61 -8.96
CA LEU A 208 4.91 15.27 -10.09
C LEU A 208 5.80 15.30 -11.34
N ALA A 209 7.04 15.78 -11.20
CA ALA A 209 7.98 15.85 -12.31
C ALA A 209 8.50 14.47 -12.73
N LEU A 210 8.79 13.60 -11.75
CA LEU A 210 9.31 12.25 -12.01
C LEU A 210 8.32 11.40 -12.81
N LEU A 211 7.02 11.45 -12.46
CA LEU A 211 6.00 10.63 -13.10
C LEU A 211 5.48 11.24 -14.41
N ALA A 212 5.61 12.54 -14.60
CA ALA A 212 5.31 13.17 -15.90
C ALA A 212 6.20 12.64 -17.02
N SER A 213 7.43 12.24 -16.72
CA SER A 213 8.39 11.68 -17.66
C SER A 213 8.47 10.14 -17.64
N ARG A 214 7.73 9.46 -16.77
CA ARG A 214 7.80 8.01 -16.55
C ARG A 214 6.40 7.40 -16.49
N SER A 215 5.99 6.75 -17.56
CA SER A 215 4.72 5.99 -17.55
C SER A 215 4.87 4.62 -16.86
N ASN A 216 3.73 4.04 -16.47
CA ASN A 216 3.63 2.66 -15.98
C ASN A 216 4.37 2.35 -14.65
N ILE A 217 4.61 3.35 -13.81
CA ILE A 217 5.08 3.14 -12.44
C ILE A 217 3.87 3.15 -11.51
N LYS A 218 3.71 2.07 -10.74
CA LYS A 218 2.64 1.96 -9.72
C LYS A 218 3.19 2.38 -8.37
N ILE A 219 2.66 3.47 -7.82
CA ILE A 219 3.05 3.96 -6.50
C ILE A 219 1.86 3.90 -5.55
N VAL A 220 2.08 3.43 -4.33
CA VAL A 220 1.12 3.52 -3.24
C VAL A 220 1.72 4.43 -2.16
N LEU A 221 1.08 5.56 -1.91
CA LEU A 221 1.46 6.46 -0.81
C LEU A 221 0.85 5.92 0.49
N LEU A 222 1.70 5.56 1.42
CA LEU A 222 1.31 5.06 2.74
C LEU A 222 1.41 6.16 3.79
N ASN A 223 0.39 6.24 4.66
CA ASN A 223 0.35 7.16 5.82
C ASN A 223 0.56 8.64 5.44
N TRP A 224 -0.03 9.07 4.36
CA TRP A 224 0.27 10.34 3.69
C TRP A 224 -0.55 11.54 4.18
N SER A 225 -1.73 11.33 4.76
CA SER A 225 -2.76 12.37 4.92
C SER A 225 -2.34 13.60 5.73
N ARG A 226 -1.40 13.44 6.66
CA ARG A 226 -0.88 14.55 7.47
C ARG A 226 0.23 15.35 6.79
N GLY A 227 0.92 14.76 5.82
CA GLY A 227 2.09 15.36 5.13
C GLY A 227 1.80 15.88 3.73
N VAL A 228 0.58 15.67 3.18
CA VAL A 228 0.24 16.01 1.80
C VAL A 228 -1.04 16.83 1.75
N SER A 229 -0.98 18.01 1.16
CA SER A 229 -2.15 18.89 1.04
C SER A 229 -3.15 18.35 0.00
N SER A 230 -4.43 18.69 0.17
CA SER A 230 -5.51 18.33 -0.74
C SER A 230 -5.20 18.70 -2.20
N ALA A 231 -4.71 19.91 -2.45
CA ALA A 231 -4.34 20.37 -3.79
C ALA A 231 -3.19 19.54 -4.41
N LEU A 232 -2.29 19.00 -3.60
CA LEU A 232 -1.21 18.14 -4.07
C LEU A 232 -1.72 16.73 -4.36
N VAL A 233 -2.67 16.21 -3.57
CA VAL A 233 -3.33 14.92 -3.81
C VAL A 233 -4.00 14.89 -5.18
N GLU A 234 -4.79 15.92 -5.53
CA GLU A 234 -5.44 16.03 -6.84
C GLU A 234 -4.44 16.03 -8.00
N LYS A 235 -3.33 16.79 -7.87
CA LYS A 235 -2.25 16.82 -8.86
C LYS A 235 -1.57 15.45 -9.01
N LEU A 236 -1.26 14.80 -7.91
CA LEU A 236 -0.62 13.47 -7.90
C LEU A 236 -1.53 12.41 -8.52
N ALA A 237 -2.83 12.45 -8.22
CA ALA A 237 -3.80 11.53 -8.83
C ALA A 237 -3.91 11.68 -10.36
N ALA A 238 -3.65 12.89 -10.87
CA ALA A 238 -3.71 13.19 -12.31
C ALA A 238 -2.46 12.77 -13.10
N VAL A 239 -1.28 12.68 -12.45
CA VAL A 239 0.01 12.53 -13.16
C VAL A 239 0.39 11.08 -13.44
N GLY A 240 -0.02 10.11 -12.63
CA GLY A 240 0.46 8.74 -12.77
C GLY A 240 -0.44 7.71 -12.13
N GLN A 241 0.07 6.50 -11.99
CA GLN A 241 -0.62 5.43 -11.26
C GLN A 241 -0.30 5.52 -9.76
N ILE A 242 -0.69 6.64 -9.14
CA ILE A 242 -0.56 6.84 -7.69
C ILE A 242 -1.86 6.41 -7.01
N HIS A 243 -1.71 5.60 -5.96
CA HIS A 243 -2.79 5.16 -5.08
C HIS A 243 -2.55 5.70 -3.68
N PHE A 244 -3.62 5.92 -2.95
CA PHE A 244 -3.61 6.55 -1.63
C PHE A 244 -4.20 5.59 -0.62
N ASP A 245 -3.46 5.22 0.43
CA ASP A 245 -4.03 4.43 1.52
C ASP A 245 -4.94 5.28 2.41
N ILE A 246 -5.80 4.61 3.17
CA ILE A 246 -6.74 5.28 4.09
C ILE A 246 -6.29 5.26 5.55
N ALA A 247 -5.10 4.71 5.84
CA ALA A 247 -4.66 4.42 7.21
C ALA A 247 -4.68 5.64 8.14
N THR A 248 -4.26 6.80 7.63
CA THR A 248 -4.13 8.03 8.41
C THR A 248 -5.21 9.07 8.11
N LEU A 249 -6.27 8.69 7.38
CA LEU A 249 -7.41 9.60 7.17
C LEU A 249 -8.16 9.82 8.48
N GLU A 250 -8.27 11.08 8.88
CA GLU A 250 -8.92 11.49 10.13
C GLU A 250 -10.30 12.12 9.88
N GLY A 251 -11.11 12.08 10.93
CA GLY A 251 -12.41 12.74 10.96
C GLY A 251 -13.56 11.94 10.34
N VAL A 252 -14.77 12.42 10.63
CA VAL A 252 -16.00 11.83 10.07
C VAL A 252 -16.05 12.09 8.57
N GLY A 253 -16.16 11.02 7.78
CA GLY A 253 -16.22 11.13 6.33
C GLY A 253 -14.88 11.34 5.62
N GLY A 254 -13.73 11.05 6.28
CA GLY A 254 -12.40 11.18 5.67
C GLY A 254 -12.29 10.50 4.31
N VAL A 255 -12.74 9.25 4.19
CA VAL A 255 -12.77 8.51 2.91
C VAL A 255 -13.73 9.17 1.91
N ALA A 256 -14.91 9.59 2.33
CA ALA A 256 -15.87 10.28 1.45
C ALA A 256 -15.31 11.61 0.91
N ASN A 257 -14.53 12.32 1.72
CA ASN A 257 -13.86 13.55 1.28
C ASN A 257 -12.70 13.26 0.31
N LEU A 258 -11.93 12.21 0.53
CA LEU A 258 -10.91 11.78 -0.41
C LEU A 258 -11.51 11.39 -1.77
N LEU A 259 -12.63 10.67 -1.78
CA LEU A 259 -13.34 10.25 -2.99
C LEU A 259 -13.92 11.42 -3.81
N LYS A 260 -14.01 12.62 -3.24
CA LYS A 260 -14.34 13.85 -3.99
C LYS A 260 -13.15 14.41 -4.76
N GLN A 261 -11.92 14.06 -4.35
CA GLN A 261 -10.67 14.59 -4.90
C GLN A 261 -9.99 13.63 -5.87
N VAL A 262 -10.13 12.32 -5.63
CA VAL A 262 -9.49 11.29 -6.44
C VAL A 262 -10.47 10.21 -6.86
N PRO A 263 -10.27 9.58 -8.02
CA PRO A 263 -11.06 8.43 -8.45
C PRO A 263 -10.99 7.28 -7.44
N ALA A 264 -12.09 6.53 -7.29
CA ALA A 264 -12.19 5.46 -6.31
C ALA A 264 -11.16 4.33 -6.51
N ASP A 265 -10.76 4.07 -7.75
CA ASP A 265 -9.73 3.10 -8.12
C ASP A 265 -8.31 3.52 -7.69
N ARG A 266 -8.14 4.75 -7.22
CA ARG A 266 -6.90 5.28 -6.65
C ARG A 266 -6.84 5.22 -5.13
N VAL A 267 -7.91 4.79 -4.47
CA VAL A 267 -7.99 4.68 -3.02
C VAL A 267 -7.89 3.21 -2.61
N VAL A 268 -6.97 2.90 -1.71
CA VAL A 268 -6.72 1.53 -1.25
C VAL A 268 -6.88 1.42 0.26
N LEU A 269 -7.33 0.24 0.72
CA LEU A 269 -7.34 -0.05 2.15
C LEU A 269 -5.89 -0.20 2.64
N GLY A 270 -5.53 0.57 3.65
CA GLY A 270 -4.34 0.38 4.46
C GLY A 270 -4.72 0.52 5.92
N SER A 271 -4.33 -0.43 6.76
CA SER A 271 -4.62 -0.36 8.19
C SER A 271 -3.53 0.30 9.00
N HIS A 272 -2.30 0.28 8.51
CA HIS A 272 -1.09 0.60 9.27
C HIS A 272 -0.92 -0.26 10.53
N ALA A 273 -1.43 -1.50 10.47
CA ALA A 273 -1.24 -2.46 11.55
C ALA A 273 0.25 -2.86 11.66
N PRO A 274 0.81 -3.01 12.86
CA PRO A 274 0.19 -2.98 14.19
C PRO A 274 0.16 -1.60 14.90
N PHE A 275 0.50 -0.50 14.24
CA PHE A 275 0.41 0.84 14.85
C PHE A 275 -1.03 1.25 15.16
N PHE A 276 -1.94 0.96 14.24
CA PHE A 276 -3.37 1.23 14.40
C PHE A 276 -4.18 -0.07 14.45
N TYR A 277 -5.37 0.02 15.00
CA TYR A 277 -6.31 -1.08 14.99
C TYR A 277 -6.90 -1.26 13.59
N LEU A 278 -6.78 -2.46 13.04
CA LEU A 278 -7.34 -2.83 11.73
C LEU A 278 -8.84 -2.52 11.63
N GLU A 279 -9.58 -2.70 12.72
CA GLU A 279 -11.01 -2.42 12.80
C GLU A 279 -11.36 -0.98 12.43
N SER A 280 -10.50 -0.04 12.80
CA SER A 280 -10.68 1.37 12.46
C SER A 280 -10.67 1.57 10.95
N ALA A 281 -9.72 0.96 10.24
CA ALA A 281 -9.64 1.04 8.79
C ALA A 281 -10.82 0.35 8.11
N VAL A 282 -11.25 -0.82 8.61
CA VAL A 282 -12.41 -1.56 8.08
C VAL A 282 -13.73 -0.80 8.33
N LEU A 283 -13.87 -0.11 9.46
CA LEU A 283 -15.04 0.72 9.76
C LEU A 283 -15.17 1.91 8.82
N ASN A 284 -14.05 2.49 8.40
CA ASN A 284 -14.04 3.61 7.44
C ASN A 284 -14.55 3.21 6.05
N LEU A 285 -14.65 1.91 5.74
CA LEU A 285 -15.21 1.40 4.49
C LEU A 285 -16.74 1.20 4.55
N LYS A 286 -17.33 1.23 5.75
CA LYS A 286 -18.77 1.04 5.99
C LYS A 286 -19.49 2.36 6.03
#